data_ed4917631dae3ab57072d13fe8ff6079
#
_entry.id   ed4917631dae3ab57072d13fe8ff6079
#
_cell.length_a   1.000
_cell.length_b   1.000
_cell.length_c   1.000
_cell.angle_alpha   90.00
_cell.angle_beta   90.00
_cell.angle_gamma   90.00
#
_symmetry.space_group_name_H-M   'P 1'
#
loop_
_entity.id
_entity.type
_entity.pdbx_description
1 polymer ?
#
loop_
_entity_poly.entity_id
_entity_poly.type
_entity_poly.pdbx_seq_one_letter_code
_entity_poly.pdbx_strand_id
1 'polypeptide(L)'
;MDESVILHAERSFLVCRKPVGVECEHELPALLAEEMKCKVDSLYCVHRLDRAVGGVMVWARTPKAAAELSRQVQEKALKKVYFAVCSGIPTPDTGEMRDLLFKDSVKQKSFAVKSSRRGVKEALLDYRVLQTAALNGSPAALVRVALHTGRFHQIRCQFATRGHPLLGDGKYGSRERGCTTALWSCRLAFFHPETHVPLVFEAAPPRVFPWDRFAWN
;
A
#
# COMPACT_ATOMS: atom_id res chain seq x y z
N MET A 1 22.94 -4.56 10.94
CA MET A 1 22.02 -3.95 11.95
C MET A 1 20.64 -3.95 11.32
N ASP A 2 19.69 -4.68 11.89
CA ASP A 2 18.30 -4.59 11.44
C ASP A 2 17.82 -3.16 11.64
N GLU A 3 17.38 -2.55 10.55
CA GLU A 3 16.89 -1.17 10.55
C GLU A 3 15.54 -1.14 11.30
N SER A 4 15.40 -0.25 12.29
CA SER A 4 14.16 -0.11 13.06
C SER A 4 12.91 -0.10 12.16
N VAL A 5 11.92 -0.89 12.53
CA VAL A 5 10.62 -0.92 11.86
C VAL A 5 9.82 0.34 12.20
N ILE A 6 10.08 0.96 13.34
CA ILE A 6 9.37 2.15 13.83
C ILE A 6 10.00 3.41 13.27
N LEU A 7 9.22 4.21 12.56
CA LEU A 7 9.61 5.51 12.01
C LEU A 7 9.32 6.66 12.98
N HIS A 8 8.23 6.55 13.76
CA HIS A 8 7.82 7.53 14.73
C HIS A 8 6.92 6.87 15.78
N ALA A 9 7.07 7.28 17.04
CA ALA A 9 6.20 6.78 18.11
C ALA A 9 5.94 7.89 19.14
N GLU A 10 4.67 7.99 19.54
CA GLU A 10 4.23 8.83 20.63
C GLU A 10 3.12 8.14 21.45
N ARG A 11 2.54 8.85 22.41
CA ARG A 11 1.57 8.25 23.35
C ARG A 11 0.34 7.69 22.65
N SER A 12 -0.19 8.39 21.64
CA SER A 12 -1.48 8.08 21.01
C SER A 12 -1.39 7.21 19.76
N PHE A 13 -0.26 7.26 19.03
CA PHE A 13 -0.06 6.46 17.81
C PHE A 13 1.43 6.15 17.58
N LEU A 14 1.70 5.26 16.64
CA LEU A 14 3.01 5.04 16.05
C LEU A 14 2.91 4.95 14.52
N VAL A 15 3.99 5.27 13.84
CA VAL A 15 4.16 5.04 12.39
C VAL A 15 5.29 4.07 12.19
N CYS A 16 5.06 3.06 11.37
CA CYS A 16 6.05 2.03 11.08
C CYS A 16 6.28 1.88 9.58
N ARG A 17 7.42 1.30 9.24
CA ARG A 17 7.75 0.76 7.93
C ARG A 17 7.53 -0.75 7.95
N LYS A 18 6.34 -1.20 7.51
CA LYS A 18 6.03 -2.63 7.44
C LYS A 18 7.01 -3.33 6.48
N PRO A 19 7.71 -4.37 6.89
CA PRO A 19 8.50 -5.19 5.98
C PRO A 19 7.62 -5.93 4.96
N VAL A 20 8.18 -6.22 3.78
CA VAL A 20 7.57 -7.12 2.79
C VAL A 20 7.54 -8.54 3.38
N GLY A 21 6.46 -9.26 3.13
CA GLY A 21 6.28 -10.64 3.61
C GLY A 21 5.61 -10.76 4.99
N VAL A 22 5.61 -9.68 5.79
CA VAL A 22 4.99 -9.64 7.12
C VAL A 22 3.49 -9.37 7.00
N GLU A 23 2.70 -10.13 7.73
CA GLU A 23 1.24 -10.02 7.77
C GLU A 23 0.81 -8.96 8.81
N CYS A 24 -0.28 -8.21 8.53
CA CYS A 24 -0.71 -7.08 9.37
C CYS A 24 -1.50 -7.46 10.63
N GLU A 25 -2.10 -8.64 10.70
CA GLU A 25 -3.06 -8.95 11.77
C GLU A 25 -2.38 -9.60 13.00
N HIS A 26 -1.33 -10.39 12.77
CA HIS A 26 -0.64 -11.13 13.83
C HIS A 26 0.87 -10.88 13.87
N GLU A 27 1.56 -10.96 12.72
CA GLU A 27 3.02 -10.86 12.68
C GLU A 27 3.52 -9.44 12.95
N LEU A 28 2.95 -8.43 12.29
CA LEU A 28 3.39 -7.04 12.44
C LEU A 28 3.16 -6.48 13.85
N PRO A 29 1.97 -6.64 14.49
CA PRO A 29 1.78 -6.13 15.84
C PRO A 29 2.70 -6.82 16.86
N ALA A 30 3.08 -8.09 16.67
CA ALA A 30 4.07 -8.76 17.52
C ALA A 30 5.46 -8.10 17.41
N LEU A 31 5.93 -7.84 16.18
CA LEU A 31 7.19 -7.11 15.94
C LEU A 31 7.18 -5.70 16.55
N LEU A 32 6.09 -4.96 16.34
CA LEU A 32 5.96 -3.61 16.91
C LEU A 32 5.93 -3.63 18.44
N ALA A 33 5.24 -4.59 19.04
CA ALA A 33 5.15 -4.73 20.48
C ALA A 33 6.50 -5.08 21.12
N GLU A 34 7.28 -5.95 20.48
CA GLU A 34 8.64 -6.30 20.88
C GLU A 34 9.57 -5.07 20.86
N GLU A 35 9.60 -4.34 19.73
CA GLU A 35 10.45 -3.15 19.58
C GLU A 35 10.05 -2.02 20.54
N MET A 36 8.73 -1.82 20.75
CA MET A 36 8.18 -0.82 21.67
C MET A 36 8.19 -1.26 23.14
N LYS A 37 8.53 -2.51 23.45
CA LYS A 37 8.42 -3.11 24.79
C LYS A 37 7.04 -2.89 25.42
N CYS A 38 5.99 -3.11 24.63
CA CYS A 38 4.60 -2.94 25.05
C CYS A 38 3.77 -4.22 24.81
N LYS A 39 2.52 -4.23 25.27
CA LYS A 39 1.60 -5.35 25.01
C LYS A 39 1.04 -5.25 23.60
N VAL A 40 0.91 -6.37 22.89
CA VAL A 40 0.28 -6.45 21.55
C VAL A 40 -1.13 -5.85 21.56
N ASP A 41 -1.91 -6.14 22.59
CA ASP A 41 -3.29 -5.67 22.76
C ASP A 41 -3.41 -4.14 22.93
N SER A 42 -2.28 -3.43 23.13
CA SER A 42 -2.26 -1.96 23.15
C SER A 42 -2.06 -1.33 21.77
N LEU A 43 -1.99 -2.13 20.71
CA LEU A 43 -1.79 -1.71 19.32
C LEU A 43 -3.07 -1.95 18.49
N TYR A 44 -3.60 -0.90 17.90
CA TYR A 44 -4.85 -0.93 17.15
C TYR A 44 -4.56 -0.71 15.66
N CYS A 45 -4.88 -1.72 14.83
CA CYS A 45 -4.74 -1.64 13.37
C CYS A 45 -5.89 -0.81 12.77
N VAL A 46 -5.59 0.34 12.18
CA VAL A 46 -6.60 1.22 11.57
C VAL A 46 -6.67 1.08 10.05
N HIS A 47 -5.63 0.57 9.42
CA HIS A 47 -5.61 0.18 8.00
C HIS A 47 -4.58 -0.91 7.75
N ARG A 48 -4.64 -1.56 6.58
CA ARG A 48 -3.78 -2.70 6.27
C ARG A 48 -3.05 -2.51 4.93
N LEU A 49 -1.89 -3.16 4.83
CA LEU A 49 -1.21 -3.48 3.59
C LEU A 49 -1.30 -4.99 3.34
N ASP A 50 -1.27 -5.40 2.07
CA ASP A 50 -1.16 -6.82 1.72
C ASP A 50 0.15 -7.40 2.28
N ARG A 51 0.21 -8.70 2.55
CA ARG A 51 1.43 -9.38 3.04
C ARG A 51 2.64 -9.09 2.14
N ALA A 52 2.46 -9.14 0.82
CA ALA A 52 3.51 -8.89 -0.17
C ALA A 52 3.88 -7.40 -0.35
N VAL A 53 3.20 -6.47 0.32
CA VAL A 53 3.40 -5.02 0.19
C VAL A 53 4.05 -4.47 1.44
N GLY A 54 5.13 -3.74 1.29
CA GLY A 54 5.79 -3.03 2.37
C GLY A 54 5.52 -1.52 2.36
N GLY A 55 6.07 -0.81 3.35
CA GLY A 55 6.02 0.64 3.42
C GLY A 55 5.31 1.20 4.64
N VAL A 56 4.98 2.49 4.58
CA VAL A 56 4.49 3.27 5.73
C VAL A 56 3.08 2.85 6.15
N MET A 57 2.91 2.63 7.45
CA MET A 57 1.63 2.38 8.11
C MET A 57 1.53 3.17 9.42
N VAL A 58 0.31 3.55 9.82
CA VAL A 58 0.01 4.11 11.14
C VAL A 58 -0.79 3.11 11.97
N TRP A 59 -0.44 3.02 13.26
CA TRP A 59 -1.12 2.23 14.28
C TRP A 59 -1.52 3.14 15.43
N ALA A 60 -2.73 3.00 15.93
CA ALA A 60 -3.12 3.67 17.15
C ALA A 60 -2.62 2.90 18.38
N ARG A 61 -2.35 3.63 19.47
CA ARG A 61 -1.91 3.10 20.76
C ARG A 61 -2.92 3.33 21.88
N THR A 62 -4.01 4.01 21.57
CA THR A 62 -5.14 4.20 22.47
C THR A 62 -6.47 3.99 21.75
N PRO A 63 -7.54 3.56 22.43
CA PRO A 63 -8.86 3.41 21.81
C PRO A 63 -9.38 4.70 21.19
N LYS A 64 -9.12 5.86 21.81
CA LYS A 64 -9.52 7.18 21.31
C LYS A 64 -8.83 7.50 20.00
N ALA A 65 -7.51 7.30 19.91
CA ALA A 65 -6.77 7.49 18.68
C ALA A 65 -7.18 6.49 17.58
N ALA A 66 -7.50 5.25 17.95
CA ALA A 66 -8.01 4.25 17.01
C ALA A 66 -9.35 4.67 16.38
N ALA A 67 -10.29 5.18 17.17
CA ALA A 67 -11.56 5.69 16.70
C ALA A 67 -11.36 6.87 15.74
N GLU A 68 -10.52 7.85 16.12
CA GLU A 68 -10.25 9.04 15.29
C GLU A 68 -9.54 8.69 13.98
N LEU A 69 -8.47 7.89 14.02
CA LEU A 69 -7.76 7.47 12.79
C LEU A 69 -8.65 6.61 11.88
N SER A 70 -9.52 5.76 12.46
CA SER A 70 -10.51 4.99 11.69
C SER A 70 -11.54 5.91 11.03
N ARG A 71 -11.98 6.98 11.70
CA ARG A 71 -12.84 8.01 11.12
C ARG A 71 -12.16 8.67 9.93
N GLN A 72 -10.89 9.08 10.06
CA GLN A 72 -10.11 9.67 8.96
C GLN A 72 -9.97 8.71 7.76
N VAL A 73 -9.82 7.41 8.00
CA VAL A 73 -9.83 6.40 6.92
C VAL A 73 -11.19 6.35 6.21
N GLN A 74 -12.29 6.35 6.96
CA GLN A 74 -13.66 6.29 6.42
C GLN A 74 -14.01 7.55 5.63
N GLU A 75 -13.63 8.72 6.12
CA GLU A 75 -13.86 10.02 5.50
C GLU A 75 -12.85 10.34 4.39
N LYS A 76 -11.92 9.42 4.10
CA LYS A 76 -10.85 9.59 3.10
C LYS A 76 -9.93 10.79 3.41
N ALA A 77 -9.88 11.24 4.66
CA ALA A 77 -8.96 12.27 5.13
C ALA A 77 -7.52 11.73 5.23
N LEU A 78 -7.36 10.46 5.63
CA LEU A 78 -6.08 9.78 5.60
C LEU A 78 -5.70 9.46 4.15
N LYS A 79 -4.62 10.10 3.64
CA LYS A 79 -4.15 9.98 2.26
C LYS A 79 -3.02 8.99 2.15
N LYS A 80 -3.07 8.13 1.12
CA LYS A 80 -2.11 7.07 0.86
C LYS A 80 -1.54 7.22 -0.53
N VAL A 81 -0.21 7.25 -0.62
CA VAL A 81 0.51 7.24 -1.89
C VAL A 81 1.41 6.02 -1.95
N TYR A 82 1.46 5.40 -3.12
CA TYR A 82 2.27 4.22 -3.37
C TYR A 82 3.21 4.47 -4.55
N PHE A 83 4.35 3.79 -4.52
CA PHE A 83 5.10 3.48 -5.73
C PHE A 83 4.76 2.06 -6.18
N ALA A 84 4.66 1.88 -7.47
CA ALA A 84 4.47 0.59 -8.11
C ALA A 84 5.38 0.46 -9.33
N VAL A 85 5.91 -0.74 -9.57
CA VAL A 85 6.55 -1.03 -10.85
C VAL A 85 5.68 -2.02 -11.60
N CYS A 86 5.23 -1.64 -12.80
CA CYS A 86 4.34 -2.46 -13.62
C CYS A 86 5.00 -2.89 -14.94
N SER A 87 4.50 -3.97 -15.52
CA SER A 87 4.86 -4.44 -16.86
C SER A 87 4.25 -3.51 -17.92
N GLY A 88 5.03 -3.18 -18.94
CA GLY A 88 4.63 -2.23 -19.98
C GLY A 88 4.61 -0.79 -19.46
N ILE A 89 4.18 0.12 -20.33
CA ILE A 89 4.10 1.55 -20.04
C ILE A 89 2.64 1.98 -20.16
N PRO A 90 1.97 2.35 -19.05
CA PRO A 90 0.60 2.87 -19.10
C PRO A 90 0.51 4.12 -19.97
N THR A 91 -0.51 4.19 -20.80
CA THR A 91 -0.80 5.33 -21.67
C THR A 91 -2.25 5.76 -21.45
N PRO A 92 -2.51 7.06 -21.16
CA PRO A 92 -1.56 8.17 -21.01
C PRO A 92 -0.66 8.02 -19.75
N ASP A 93 0.39 8.84 -19.66
CA ASP A 93 1.35 8.82 -18.53
C ASP A 93 0.71 9.20 -17.17
N THR A 94 -0.44 9.84 -17.21
CA THR A 94 -1.24 10.21 -16.04
C THR A 94 -2.70 9.88 -16.28
N GLY A 95 -3.41 9.49 -15.23
CA GLY A 95 -4.84 9.24 -15.37
C GLY A 95 -5.51 8.80 -14.09
N GLU A 96 -6.82 8.70 -14.16
CA GLU A 96 -7.70 8.11 -13.14
C GLU A 96 -8.05 6.67 -13.55
N MET A 97 -8.06 5.77 -12.58
CA MET A 97 -8.63 4.42 -12.75
C MET A 97 -9.85 4.28 -11.85
N ARG A 98 -11.02 4.18 -12.47
CA ARG A 98 -12.30 3.95 -11.81
C ARG A 98 -12.84 2.60 -12.25
N ASP A 99 -13.10 1.72 -11.30
CA ASP A 99 -13.62 0.37 -11.55
C ASP A 99 -14.59 -0.05 -10.45
N LEU A 100 -15.45 -1.01 -10.77
CA LEU A 100 -16.22 -1.77 -9.80
C LEU A 100 -15.43 -3.04 -9.45
N LEU A 101 -15.05 -3.21 -8.18
CA LEU A 101 -14.29 -4.36 -7.73
C LEU A 101 -15.14 -5.31 -6.87
N PHE A 102 -15.05 -6.59 -7.18
CA PHE A 102 -15.61 -7.70 -6.39
C PHE A 102 -14.47 -8.47 -5.73
N LYS A 103 -14.51 -8.62 -4.39
CA LYS A 103 -13.59 -9.48 -3.65
C LYS A 103 -14.11 -10.92 -3.63
N ASP A 104 -13.41 -11.82 -4.26
CA ASP A 104 -13.62 -13.26 -4.11
C ASP A 104 -12.85 -13.76 -2.87
N SER A 105 -13.57 -14.11 -1.83
CA SER A 105 -12.98 -14.56 -0.55
C SER A 105 -12.39 -15.96 -0.63
N VAL A 106 -12.84 -16.81 -1.54
CA VAL A 106 -12.30 -18.16 -1.74
C VAL A 106 -10.96 -18.07 -2.47
N LYS A 107 -10.90 -17.32 -3.57
CA LYS A 107 -9.68 -17.11 -4.36
C LYS A 107 -8.71 -16.13 -3.72
N GLN A 108 -9.12 -15.41 -2.66
CA GLN A 108 -8.38 -14.31 -2.07
C GLN A 108 -7.87 -13.33 -3.15
N LYS A 109 -8.77 -12.92 -4.05
CA LYS A 109 -8.46 -12.07 -5.21
C LYS A 109 -9.59 -11.11 -5.50
N SER A 110 -9.27 -9.89 -5.97
CA SER A 110 -10.26 -8.94 -6.51
C SER A 110 -10.36 -9.05 -8.02
N PHE A 111 -11.55 -8.82 -8.53
CA PHE A 111 -11.86 -8.80 -9.96
C PHE A 111 -12.58 -7.51 -10.31
N ALA A 112 -12.21 -6.87 -11.42
CA ALA A 112 -12.99 -5.81 -12.01
C ALA A 112 -14.24 -6.43 -12.68
N VAL A 113 -15.42 -5.84 -12.40
CA VAL A 113 -16.71 -6.31 -12.91
C VAL A 113 -17.46 -5.16 -13.58
N LYS A 114 -18.36 -5.49 -14.52
CA LYS A 114 -19.08 -4.49 -15.33
C LYS A 114 -20.35 -3.95 -14.62
N SER A 115 -20.91 -4.70 -13.68
CA SER A 115 -22.17 -4.34 -13.04
C SER A 115 -22.08 -4.36 -11.52
N SER A 116 -22.84 -3.48 -10.88
CA SER A 116 -22.95 -3.45 -9.42
C SER A 116 -23.86 -4.59 -8.94
N ARG A 117 -23.44 -5.26 -7.86
CA ARG A 117 -24.21 -6.27 -7.12
C ARG A 117 -23.71 -6.32 -5.68
N ARG A 118 -24.35 -7.11 -4.83
CA ARG A 118 -23.91 -7.30 -3.45
C ARG A 118 -22.43 -7.71 -3.38
N GLY A 119 -21.66 -7.00 -2.56
CA GLY A 119 -20.21 -7.23 -2.39
C GLY A 119 -19.30 -6.51 -3.40
N VAL A 120 -19.86 -5.90 -4.44
CA VAL A 120 -19.12 -5.03 -5.37
C VAL A 120 -18.98 -3.63 -4.77
N LYS A 121 -17.80 -3.04 -4.91
CA LYS A 121 -17.49 -1.70 -4.40
C LYS A 121 -16.73 -0.89 -5.44
N GLU A 122 -17.05 0.40 -5.55
CA GLU A 122 -16.29 1.33 -6.37
C GLU A 122 -14.84 1.45 -5.85
N ALA A 123 -13.90 1.48 -6.78
CA ALA A 123 -12.47 1.65 -6.57
C ALA A 123 -11.95 2.79 -7.44
N LEU A 124 -11.26 3.74 -6.81
CA LEU A 124 -10.77 4.96 -7.44
C LEU A 124 -9.34 5.22 -7.02
N LEU A 125 -8.47 5.45 -7.98
CA LEU A 125 -7.09 5.91 -7.81
C LEU A 125 -6.69 6.84 -8.94
N ASP A 126 -5.70 7.71 -8.67
CA ASP A 126 -4.94 8.41 -9.70
C ASP A 126 -3.56 7.79 -9.84
N TYR A 127 -3.00 7.85 -11.04
CA TYR A 127 -1.64 7.42 -11.28
C TYR A 127 -0.85 8.39 -12.14
N ARG A 128 0.47 8.35 -11.99
CA ARG A 128 1.43 9.06 -12.83
C ARG A 128 2.66 8.18 -13.07
N VAL A 129 3.01 7.97 -14.33
CA VAL A 129 4.29 7.37 -14.72
C VAL A 129 5.41 8.35 -14.37
N LEU A 130 6.38 7.90 -13.60
CA LEU A 130 7.53 8.70 -13.18
C LEU A 130 8.73 8.44 -14.06
N GLN A 131 9.00 7.17 -14.35
CA GLN A 131 10.15 6.72 -15.14
C GLN A 131 9.79 5.45 -15.90
N THR A 132 10.47 5.20 -16.98
CA THR A 132 10.38 3.97 -17.76
C THR A 132 11.75 3.32 -17.88
N ALA A 133 11.81 2.00 -17.96
CA ALA A 133 13.03 1.21 -18.14
C ALA A 133 12.75 -0.06 -18.92
N ALA A 134 13.79 -0.62 -19.53
CA ALA A 134 13.76 -1.99 -20.01
C ALA A 134 14.30 -2.92 -18.92
N LEU A 135 13.43 -3.77 -18.37
CA LEU A 135 13.79 -4.74 -17.34
C LEU A 135 13.68 -6.15 -17.91
N ASN A 136 14.78 -6.92 -17.86
CA ASN A 136 14.86 -8.26 -18.44
C ASN A 136 14.36 -8.31 -19.91
N GLY A 137 14.69 -7.27 -20.71
CA GLY A 137 14.30 -7.16 -22.12
C GLY A 137 12.83 -6.75 -22.36
N SER A 138 12.09 -6.44 -21.33
CA SER A 138 10.69 -6.02 -21.44
C SER A 138 10.48 -4.60 -20.89
N PRO A 139 9.59 -3.79 -21.50
CA PRO A 139 9.29 -2.46 -20.98
C PRO A 139 8.60 -2.55 -19.59
N ALA A 140 9.00 -1.64 -18.71
CA ALA A 140 8.42 -1.48 -17.38
C ALA A 140 8.33 0.01 -17.01
N ALA A 141 7.42 0.36 -16.12
CA ALA A 141 7.24 1.72 -15.64
C ALA A 141 7.21 1.77 -14.11
N LEU A 142 7.94 2.73 -13.55
CA LEU A 142 7.76 3.19 -12.18
C LEU A 142 6.61 4.18 -12.15
N VAL A 143 5.61 3.89 -11.34
CA VAL A 143 4.37 4.66 -11.27
C VAL A 143 4.12 5.12 -9.84
N ARG A 144 3.77 6.39 -9.67
CA ARG A 144 3.21 6.92 -8.42
C ARG A 144 1.69 6.77 -8.46
N VAL A 145 1.11 6.23 -7.40
CA VAL A 145 -0.33 5.98 -7.29
C VAL A 145 -0.89 6.67 -6.05
N ALA A 146 -1.91 7.52 -6.22
CA ALA A 146 -2.67 8.12 -5.13
C ALA A 146 -4.01 7.39 -4.96
N LEU A 147 -4.24 6.78 -3.79
CA LEU A 147 -5.47 6.05 -3.51
C LEU A 147 -6.57 6.98 -2.96
N HIS A 148 -7.74 6.99 -3.61
CA HIS A 148 -8.97 7.61 -3.10
C HIS A 148 -9.85 6.62 -2.35
N THR A 149 -9.72 5.32 -2.67
CA THR A 149 -10.39 4.20 -1.98
C THR A 149 -9.37 3.11 -1.64
N GLY A 150 -9.64 2.32 -0.61
CA GLY A 150 -8.75 1.22 -0.16
C GLY A 150 -9.45 -0.14 -0.29
N ARG A 151 -9.71 -0.64 -1.51
CA ARG A 151 -10.31 -1.97 -1.72
C ARG A 151 -9.22 -3.05 -1.68
N PHE A 152 -9.63 -4.26 -1.33
CA PHE A 152 -8.73 -5.41 -1.30
C PHE A 152 -8.02 -5.58 -2.64
N HIS A 153 -6.68 -5.62 -2.64
CA HIS A 153 -5.82 -5.71 -3.82
C HIS A 153 -6.12 -4.65 -4.91
N GLN A 154 -6.57 -3.46 -4.54
CA GLN A 154 -7.10 -2.48 -5.51
C GLN A 154 -6.11 -2.14 -6.61
N ILE A 155 -4.93 -1.64 -6.29
CA ILE A 155 -3.90 -1.22 -7.26
C ILE A 155 -3.52 -2.40 -8.16
N ARG A 156 -3.26 -3.55 -7.56
CA ARG A 156 -2.89 -4.80 -8.23
C ARG A 156 -3.93 -5.22 -9.28
N CYS A 157 -5.20 -5.19 -8.89
CA CYS A 157 -6.32 -5.54 -9.77
C CYS A 157 -6.49 -4.53 -10.90
N GLN A 158 -6.51 -3.22 -10.60
CA GLN A 158 -6.77 -2.17 -11.58
C GLN A 158 -5.69 -2.07 -12.64
N PHE A 159 -4.42 -2.19 -12.26
CA PHE A 159 -3.30 -2.23 -13.23
C PHE A 159 -3.35 -3.49 -14.09
N ALA A 160 -3.56 -4.66 -13.49
CA ALA A 160 -3.64 -5.92 -14.24
C ALA A 160 -4.81 -5.96 -15.23
N THR A 161 -5.97 -5.40 -14.86
CA THR A 161 -7.15 -5.31 -15.75
C THR A 161 -6.86 -4.49 -17.01
N ARG A 162 -5.89 -3.56 -16.94
CA ARG A 162 -5.44 -2.73 -18.06
C ARG A 162 -4.22 -3.30 -18.81
N GLY A 163 -3.84 -4.55 -18.53
CA GLY A 163 -2.70 -5.19 -19.18
C GLY A 163 -1.32 -4.82 -18.61
N HIS A 164 -1.29 -4.12 -17.46
CA HIS A 164 -0.07 -3.68 -16.78
C HIS A 164 0.09 -4.32 -15.39
N PRO A 165 0.16 -5.67 -15.25
CA PRO A 165 0.33 -6.29 -13.94
C PRO A 165 1.60 -5.77 -13.26
N LEU A 166 1.56 -5.61 -11.93
CA LEU A 166 2.74 -5.21 -11.17
C LEU A 166 3.79 -6.31 -11.23
N LEU A 167 5.08 -5.95 -11.34
CA LEU A 167 6.15 -6.93 -11.37
C LEU A 167 6.12 -7.79 -10.11
N GLY A 168 6.42 -9.08 -10.25
CA GLY A 168 6.37 -10.05 -9.16
C GLY A 168 4.96 -10.46 -8.69
N ASP A 169 3.90 -9.85 -9.23
CA ASP A 169 2.52 -10.18 -8.85
C ASP A 169 1.95 -11.34 -9.67
N GLY A 170 2.42 -12.55 -9.39
CA GLY A 170 1.96 -13.76 -10.08
C GLY A 170 0.44 -14.01 -9.93
N LYS A 171 -0.19 -13.54 -8.83
CA LYS A 171 -1.64 -13.65 -8.63
C LYS A 171 -2.43 -12.86 -9.67
N TYR A 172 -1.86 -11.77 -10.17
CA TYR A 172 -2.47 -10.90 -11.18
C TYR A 172 -1.81 -10.99 -12.56
N GLY A 173 -1.01 -12.03 -12.81
CA GLY A 173 -0.54 -12.36 -14.15
C GLY A 173 0.85 -11.85 -14.50
N SER A 174 1.60 -11.32 -13.54
CA SER A 174 3.02 -11.03 -13.76
C SER A 174 3.80 -12.33 -14.02
N ARG A 175 4.69 -12.28 -15.02
CA ARG A 175 5.63 -13.37 -15.35
C ARG A 175 7.00 -13.17 -14.68
N GLU A 176 7.27 -11.97 -14.15
CA GLU A 176 8.49 -11.69 -13.42
C GLU A 176 8.57 -12.52 -12.13
N ARG A 177 9.72 -13.17 -11.88
CA ARG A 177 9.97 -14.04 -10.73
C ARG A 177 11.12 -13.54 -9.85
N GLY A 178 11.88 -12.54 -10.29
CA GLY A 178 13.04 -12.00 -9.58
C GLY A 178 12.68 -11.08 -8.40
N CYS A 179 11.38 -10.81 -8.15
CA CYS A 179 10.94 -9.98 -7.04
C CYS A 179 9.59 -10.42 -6.49
N THR A 180 9.26 -9.95 -5.30
CA THR A 180 7.89 -9.94 -4.77
C THR A 180 7.07 -8.86 -5.47
N THR A 181 5.75 -8.78 -5.19
CA THR A 181 4.87 -7.75 -5.76
C THR A 181 5.48 -6.35 -5.58
N ALA A 182 5.86 -5.72 -6.69
CA ALA A 182 6.49 -4.41 -6.72
C ALA A 182 5.48 -3.29 -6.42
N LEU A 183 5.05 -3.22 -5.17
CA LEU A 183 4.14 -2.23 -4.61
C LEU A 183 4.64 -1.79 -3.23
N TRP A 184 4.75 -0.49 -3.01
CA TRP A 184 5.30 0.09 -1.80
C TRP A 184 4.48 1.29 -1.34
N SER A 185 4.02 1.28 -0.08
CA SER A 185 3.37 2.42 0.55
C SER A 185 4.43 3.48 0.89
N CYS A 186 4.63 4.44 0.00
CA CYS A 186 5.73 5.39 0.11
C CYS A 186 5.40 6.62 0.94
N ARG A 187 4.10 6.98 1.05
CA ARG A 187 3.70 8.19 1.78
C ARG A 187 2.32 8.01 2.41
N LEU A 188 2.23 8.44 3.66
CA LEU A 188 1.01 8.49 4.45
C LEU A 188 0.85 9.90 5.00
N ALA A 189 -0.32 10.52 4.79
CA ALA A 189 -0.66 11.81 5.36
C ALA A 189 -2.00 11.73 6.08
N PHE A 190 -2.06 12.22 7.31
CA PHE A 190 -3.24 12.20 8.18
C PHE A 190 -3.18 13.34 9.21
N PHE A 191 -4.26 13.58 9.92
CA PHE A 191 -4.27 14.53 11.02
C PHE A 191 -3.96 13.82 12.33
N HIS A 192 -3.13 14.45 13.16
CA HIS A 192 -2.83 13.95 14.49
C HIS A 192 -4.13 13.67 15.26
N PRO A 193 -4.30 12.47 15.87
CA PRO A 193 -5.60 12.06 16.42
C PRO A 193 -6.10 12.88 17.60
N GLU A 194 -5.24 13.67 18.25
CA GLU A 194 -5.62 14.51 19.40
C GLU A 194 -5.57 16.01 19.07
N THR A 195 -4.52 16.46 18.37
CA THR A 195 -4.29 17.90 18.12
C THR A 195 -4.79 18.37 16.75
N HIS A 196 -5.15 17.44 15.85
CA HIS A 196 -5.58 17.68 14.47
C HIS A 196 -4.57 18.45 13.60
N VAL A 197 -3.31 18.50 14.00
CA VAL A 197 -2.22 19.03 13.18
C VAL A 197 -1.95 18.06 12.02
N PRO A 198 -1.76 18.52 10.77
CA PRO A 198 -1.44 17.65 9.64
C PRO A 198 -0.05 17.04 9.80
N LEU A 199 0.03 15.73 9.58
CA LEU A 199 1.26 14.93 9.65
C LEU A 199 1.49 14.21 8.33
N VAL A 200 2.76 14.08 7.95
CA VAL A 200 3.20 13.36 6.76
C VAL A 200 4.40 12.50 7.11
N PHE A 201 4.33 11.23 6.71
CA PHE A 201 5.43 10.28 6.85
C PHE A 201 5.73 9.63 5.51
N GLU A 202 7.01 9.47 5.22
CA GLU A 202 7.49 8.91 3.96
C GLU A 202 8.57 7.85 4.21
N ALA A 203 8.61 6.84 3.34
CA ALA A 203 9.67 5.86 3.31
C ALA A 203 9.92 5.43 1.85
N ALA A 204 11.18 5.48 1.44
CA ALA A 204 11.60 4.96 0.15
C ALA A 204 11.49 3.42 0.11
N PRO A 205 11.24 2.83 -1.07
CA PRO A 205 11.34 1.39 -1.23
C PRO A 205 12.78 0.90 -1.03
N PRO A 206 12.99 -0.39 -0.71
CA PRO A 206 14.33 -0.94 -0.53
C PRO A 206 15.11 -0.90 -1.85
N ARG A 207 16.43 -0.70 -1.76
CA ARG A 207 17.33 -0.66 -2.94
C ARG A 207 17.65 -2.07 -3.47
N VAL A 208 16.62 -2.79 -3.88
CA VAL A 208 16.69 -4.12 -4.49
C VAL A 208 15.85 -4.14 -5.76
N PHE A 209 16.03 -5.14 -6.64
CA PHE A 209 15.21 -5.30 -7.84
C PHE A 209 13.70 -5.38 -7.49
N PRO A 210 12.83 -4.66 -8.21
CA PRO A 210 13.08 -3.82 -9.39
C PRO A 210 13.33 -2.33 -9.05
N TRP A 211 13.34 -1.95 -7.80
CA TRP A 211 13.43 -0.56 -7.33
C TRP A 211 14.80 0.08 -7.62
N ASP A 212 15.88 -0.72 -7.59
CA ASP A 212 17.25 -0.30 -7.88
C ASP A 212 17.49 0.04 -9.36
N ARG A 213 16.51 -0.19 -10.23
CA ARG A 213 16.57 0.10 -11.67
C ARG A 213 16.04 1.50 -12.02
N PHE A 214 15.59 2.26 -11.03
CA PHE A 214 15.06 3.61 -11.19
C PHE A 214 15.87 4.60 -10.36
N ALA A 215 15.97 5.86 -10.87
CA ALA A 215 16.60 6.93 -10.11
C ALA A 215 15.66 7.42 -9.00
N TRP A 216 16.19 7.58 -7.80
CA TRP A 216 15.51 8.12 -6.64
C TRP A 216 16.21 9.43 -6.25
N ASN A 217 15.55 10.56 -6.55
CA ASN A 217 15.97 11.91 -6.14
C ASN A 217 15.40 12.26 -4.77
#